data_f8e1159e55110eab1dcc25bc989fafb3
#
_entry.id   f8e1159e55110eab1dcc25bc989fafb3
#
_cell.length_a   1.000
_cell.length_b   1.000
_cell.length_c   1.000
_cell.angle_alpha   90.00
_cell.angle_beta   90.00
_cell.angle_gamma   90.00
#
_symmetry.space_group_name_H-M   'P 1'
#
loop_
_entity.id
_entity.type
_entity.pdbx_description
1 polymer ?
#
loop_
_entity_poly.entity_id
_entity_poly.type
_entity_poly.pdbx_seq_one_letter_code
_entity_poly.pdbx_strand_id
1 'polypeptide(L)'
;MDDLAIQGERCLRAAGKRMTSQRKLVVDILSQAEGHLDASDIYELGRRQDARLSLATVYRTLSVLKETGVVRELHLDDEHHHYELDGQDKHSHLVCLACGRVIEMESMAFVEAALAAGEAHGFEIASAQVELTGYCADCRQSKVKHG
;
A
#
# COMPACT_ATOMS: atom_id res chain seq x y z
N MET A 1 12.82 -3.46 10.39
CA MET A 1 11.82 -2.62 11.03
C MET A 1 12.09 -1.14 10.86
N ASP A 2 13.29 -0.75 11.17
CA ASP A 2 13.70 0.64 11.03
C ASP A 2 13.77 1.11 9.58
N ASP A 3 13.99 0.20 8.65
CA ASP A 3 14.11 0.53 7.23
C ASP A 3 12.85 1.16 6.66
N LEU A 4 11.68 0.67 7.06
CA LEU A 4 10.41 1.20 6.56
C LEU A 4 10.12 2.59 7.11
N ALA A 5 10.44 2.81 8.39
CA ALA A 5 10.29 4.13 8.99
C ALA A 5 11.27 5.14 8.37
N ILE A 6 12.50 4.72 8.11
CA ILE A 6 13.51 5.55 7.46
C ILE A 6 13.09 5.90 6.04
N GLN A 7 12.57 4.91 5.31
CA GLN A 7 12.09 5.13 3.95
C GLN A 7 10.91 6.09 3.93
N GLY A 8 9.97 5.93 4.86
CA GLY A 8 8.83 6.83 5.00
C GLY A 8 9.27 8.26 5.30
N GLU A 9 10.25 8.41 6.20
CA GLU A 9 10.80 9.72 6.52
C GLU A 9 11.46 10.38 5.30
N ARG A 10 12.18 9.60 4.50
CA ARG A 10 12.80 10.10 3.27
C ARG A 10 11.75 10.58 2.27
N CYS A 11 10.67 9.83 2.10
CA CYS A 11 9.57 10.22 1.21
C CYS A 11 8.92 11.52 1.67
N LEU A 12 8.66 11.65 2.96
CA LEU A 12 8.09 12.87 3.53
C LEU A 12 9.02 14.05 3.32
N ARG A 13 10.31 13.87 3.61
CA ARG A 13 11.32 14.92 3.48
C ARG A 13 11.45 15.38 2.03
N ALA A 14 11.43 14.44 1.08
CA ALA A 14 11.52 14.76 -0.34
C ALA A 14 10.32 15.62 -0.81
N ALA A 15 9.16 15.45 -0.15
CA ALA A 15 7.96 16.23 -0.44
C ALA A 15 7.85 17.51 0.40
N GLY A 16 8.89 17.86 1.16
CA GLY A 16 8.88 19.05 2.00
C GLY A 16 8.08 18.89 3.29
N LYS A 17 7.82 17.66 3.69
CA LYS A 17 7.07 17.34 4.90
C LYS A 17 8.01 16.70 5.92
N ARG A 18 7.61 16.71 7.18
CA ARG A 18 8.41 16.08 8.22
C ARG A 18 7.65 14.95 8.89
N MET A 19 8.38 14.05 9.52
CA MET A 19 7.80 12.98 10.32
C MET A 19 7.33 13.58 11.66
N THR A 20 6.04 13.40 11.93
CA THR A 20 5.44 13.76 13.21
C THR A 20 5.17 12.49 14.02
N SER A 21 4.89 12.64 15.33
CA SER A 21 4.58 11.48 16.17
C SER A 21 3.36 10.72 15.67
N GLN A 22 2.34 11.42 15.20
CA GLN A 22 1.12 10.77 14.68
C GLN A 22 1.38 10.07 13.34
N ARG A 23 2.17 10.68 12.47
CA ARG A 23 2.56 10.05 11.20
C ARG A 23 3.39 8.80 11.45
N LYS A 24 4.31 8.88 12.40
CA LYS A 24 5.12 7.72 12.78
C LYS A 24 4.25 6.60 13.35
N LEU A 25 3.28 6.95 14.18
CA LEU A 25 2.36 5.96 14.75
C LEU A 25 1.62 5.20 13.66
N VAL A 26 1.09 5.90 12.66
CA VAL A 26 0.37 5.26 11.54
C VAL A 26 1.33 4.37 10.74
N VAL A 27 2.52 4.86 10.45
CA VAL A 27 3.53 4.07 9.73
C VAL A 27 3.91 2.81 10.51
N ASP A 28 4.11 2.93 11.82
CA ASP A 28 4.46 1.78 12.67
C ASP A 28 3.33 0.74 12.70
N ILE A 29 2.08 1.20 12.80
CA ILE A 29 0.93 0.30 12.77
C ILE A 29 0.88 -0.47 11.45
N LEU A 30 1.03 0.23 10.33
CA LEU A 30 1.01 -0.40 9.02
C LEU A 30 2.20 -1.33 8.80
N SER A 31 3.36 -1.01 9.37
CA SER A 31 4.54 -1.86 9.24
C SER A 31 4.41 -3.18 9.99
N GLN A 32 3.64 -3.19 11.08
CA GLN A 32 3.41 -4.39 11.89
C GLN A 32 2.22 -5.21 11.41
N ALA A 33 1.41 -4.66 10.53
CA ALA A 33 0.24 -5.35 10.01
C ALA A 33 0.64 -6.41 9.00
N GLU A 34 -0.05 -7.55 9.05
CA GLU A 34 0.09 -8.56 8.01
C GLU A 34 -0.89 -8.24 6.88
N GLY A 35 -0.42 -7.43 5.92
CA GLY A 35 -1.23 -7.00 4.80
C GLY A 35 -1.69 -5.55 4.95
N HIS A 36 -2.92 -5.30 4.58
CA HIS A 36 -3.49 -3.95 4.56
C HIS A 36 -4.52 -3.75 5.66
N LEU A 37 -4.75 -2.50 6.04
CA LEU A 37 -5.73 -2.12 7.05
C LEU A 37 -6.61 -1.00 6.51
N ASP A 38 -7.86 -0.94 6.97
CA ASP A 38 -8.68 0.24 6.70
C ASP A 38 -8.44 1.31 7.78
N ALA A 39 -9.01 2.49 7.60
CA ALA A 39 -8.80 3.60 8.52
C ALA A 39 -9.34 3.30 9.93
N SER A 40 -10.44 2.55 10.03
CA SER A 40 -11.01 2.16 11.32
C SER A 40 -10.09 1.24 12.10
N ASP A 41 -9.47 0.28 11.42
CA ASP A 41 -8.49 -0.62 12.03
C ASP A 41 -7.29 0.15 12.55
N ILE A 42 -6.78 1.09 11.75
CA ILE A 42 -5.65 1.93 12.14
C ILE A 42 -6.02 2.77 13.35
N TYR A 43 -7.21 3.34 13.36
CA TYR A 43 -7.71 4.14 14.47
C TYR A 43 -7.77 3.32 15.77
N GLU A 44 -8.35 2.13 15.72
CA GLU A 44 -8.47 1.29 16.90
C GLU A 44 -7.11 0.87 17.46
N LEU A 45 -6.20 0.47 16.60
CA LEU A 45 -4.85 0.09 17.01
C LEU A 45 -4.07 1.29 17.53
N GLY A 46 -4.20 2.44 16.86
CA GLY A 46 -3.49 3.65 17.27
C GLY A 46 -4.00 4.24 18.56
N ARG A 47 -5.30 4.16 18.80
CA ARG A 47 -5.92 4.67 20.01
C ARG A 47 -5.43 3.97 21.27
N ARG A 48 -5.03 2.71 21.15
CA ARG A 48 -4.45 1.97 22.27
C ARG A 48 -3.11 2.54 22.70
N GLN A 49 -2.40 3.17 21.78
CA GLN A 49 -1.08 3.75 22.04
C GLN A 49 -1.16 5.25 22.32
N ASP A 50 -2.12 5.94 21.71
CA ASP A 50 -2.32 7.38 21.92
C ASP A 50 -3.83 7.64 22.01
N ALA A 51 -4.30 7.86 23.22
CA ALA A 51 -5.73 8.10 23.48
C ALA A 51 -6.24 9.38 22.85
N ARG A 52 -5.35 10.29 22.43
CA ARG A 52 -5.72 11.56 21.79
C ARG A 52 -5.97 11.40 20.29
N LEU A 53 -5.62 10.26 19.73
CA LEU A 53 -5.84 10.01 18.30
C LEU A 53 -7.33 10.02 17.99
N SER A 54 -7.71 10.74 16.94
CA SER A 54 -9.08 10.75 16.44
C SER A 54 -9.13 10.12 15.04
N LEU A 55 -10.32 9.69 14.65
CA LEU A 55 -10.51 9.14 13.30
C LEU A 55 -10.22 10.18 12.22
N ALA A 56 -10.60 11.44 12.47
CA ALA A 56 -10.30 12.54 11.56
C ALA A 56 -8.79 12.71 11.38
N THR A 57 -8.02 12.59 12.46
CA THR A 57 -6.57 12.67 12.40
C THR A 57 -5.98 11.51 11.59
N VAL A 58 -6.54 10.30 11.74
CA VAL A 58 -6.11 9.15 10.95
C VAL A 58 -6.30 9.44 9.46
N TYR A 59 -7.47 9.91 9.06
CA TYR A 59 -7.73 10.23 7.64
C TYR A 59 -6.80 11.31 7.11
N ARG A 60 -6.58 12.38 7.88
CA ARG A 60 -5.66 13.45 7.46
C ARG A 60 -4.23 12.95 7.33
N THR A 61 -3.82 12.11 8.27
CA THR A 61 -2.48 11.51 8.22
C THR A 61 -2.32 10.60 7.02
N LEU A 62 -3.30 9.74 6.75
CA LEU A 62 -3.29 8.86 5.59
C LEU A 62 -3.23 9.65 4.27
N SER A 63 -3.96 10.78 4.20
CA SER A 63 -3.91 11.64 3.01
C SER A 63 -2.51 12.17 2.75
N VAL A 64 -1.84 12.66 3.79
CA VAL A 64 -0.45 13.15 3.66
C VAL A 64 0.49 12.03 3.27
N LEU A 65 0.37 10.86 3.91
CA LEU A 65 1.23 9.72 3.62
C LEU A 65 1.00 9.19 2.20
N LYS A 66 -0.24 9.23 1.72
CA LYS A 66 -0.58 8.84 0.36
C LYS A 66 0.01 9.82 -0.66
N GLU A 67 -0.17 11.12 -0.44
CA GLU A 67 0.37 12.15 -1.33
C GLU A 67 1.88 12.11 -1.43
N THR A 68 2.55 11.74 -0.37
CA THR A 68 4.01 11.70 -0.31
C THR A 68 4.61 10.35 -0.72
N GLY A 69 3.76 9.36 -1.06
CA GLY A 69 4.23 8.07 -1.52
C GLY A 69 4.64 7.09 -0.42
N VAL A 70 4.37 7.42 0.84
CA VAL A 70 4.68 6.53 1.96
C VAL A 70 3.68 5.38 2.05
N VAL A 71 2.43 5.68 1.74
CA VAL A 71 1.30 4.76 1.84
C VAL A 71 0.58 4.72 0.51
N ARG A 72 0.09 3.56 0.14
CA ARG A 72 -0.81 3.45 -1.00
C ARG A 72 -2.18 2.98 -0.56
N GLU A 73 -3.18 3.42 -1.28
CA GLU A 73 -4.57 3.07 -1.06
C GLU A 73 -4.97 1.95 -1.99
N LEU A 74 -5.64 0.94 -1.46
CA LEU A 74 -6.12 -0.20 -2.21
C LEU A 74 -7.64 -0.18 -2.24
N HIS A 75 -8.21 -0.36 -3.42
CA HIS A 75 -9.66 -0.44 -3.61
C HIS A 75 -10.06 -1.91 -3.78
N LEU A 76 -10.12 -2.62 -2.66
CA LEU A 76 -10.41 -4.06 -2.67
C LEU A 76 -11.90 -4.36 -2.71
N ASP A 77 -12.72 -3.40 -2.28
CA ASP A 77 -14.17 -3.46 -2.40
C ASP A 77 -14.71 -2.03 -2.53
N ASP A 78 -16.02 -1.91 -2.82
CA ASP A 78 -16.63 -0.60 -3.06
C ASP A 78 -16.91 0.19 -1.79
N GLU A 79 -16.88 -0.47 -0.63
CA GLU A 79 -17.26 0.15 0.64
C GLU A 79 -16.10 0.63 1.48
N HIS A 80 -14.92 0.02 1.32
CA HIS A 80 -13.80 0.27 2.19
C HIS A 80 -12.55 0.58 1.41
N HIS A 81 -11.82 1.57 1.89
CA HIS A 81 -10.48 1.89 1.40
C HIS A 81 -9.47 1.27 2.34
N HIS A 82 -8.57 0.48 1.79
CA HIS A 82 -7.52 -0.18 2.54
C HIS A 82 -6.19 0.49 2.23
N TYR A 83 -5.29 0.43 3.20
CA TYR A 83 -4.00 1.12 3.11
C TYR A 83 -2.88 0.15 3.47
N GLU A 84 -1.75 0.31 2.81
CA GLU A 84 -0.53 -0.40 3.16
C GLU A 84 0.67 0.50 2.89
N LEU A 85 1.81 0.18 3.50
CA LEU A 85 3.03 0.93 3.22
C LEU A 85 3.52 0.61 1.82
N ASP A 86 3.83 1.67 1.08
CA ASP A 86 4.43 1.55 -0.23
C ASP A 86 5.91 1.20 -0.04
N GLY A 87 6.41 0.27 -0.85
CA GLY A 87 7.78 -0.18 -0.73
C GLY A 87 8.01 -1.24 0.35
N GLN A 88 7.03 -1.52 1.20
CA GLN A 88 7.10 -2.65 2.11
C GLN A 88 7.11 -3.94 1.32
N ASP A 89 6.48 -3.88 0.19
CA ASP A 89 6.21 -5.04 -0.60
C ASP A 89 6.87 -5.02 -1.93
N LYS A 90 7.63 -6.02 -2.10
CA LYS A 90 8.02 -6.50 -3.40
C LYS A 90 6.94 -7.47 -3.89
N HIS A 91 5.67 -7.18 -3.54
CA HIS A 91 4.53 -7.99 -3.92
C HIS A 91 3.82 -7.39 -5.11
N SER A 92 3.35 -8.28 -5.95
CA SER A 92 2.42 -7.94 -7.02
C SER A 92 1.05 -8.42 -6.59
N HIS A 93 0.00 -7.76 -7.08
CA HIS A 93 -1.37 -8.15 -6.81
C HIS A 93 -2.01 -8.67 -8.08
N LEU A 94 -2.72 -9.80 -7.95
CA LEU A 94 -3.57 -10.35 -9.00
C LEU A 94 -5.02 -10.07 -8.59
N VAL A 95 -5.74 -9.32 -9.39
CA VAL A 95 -7.13 -8.96 -9.09
C VAL A 95 -8.05 -9.60 -10.12
N CYS A 96 -9.03 -10.36 -9.65
CA CYS A 96 -10.05 -10.93 -10.53
C CYS A 96 -11.13 -9.90 -10.79
N LEU A 97 -11.35 -9.58 -12.06
CA LEU A 97 -12.34 -8.58 -12.45
C LEU A 97 -13.77 -9.05 -12.26
N ALA A 98 -13.99 -10.37 -12.18
CA ALA A 98 -15.34 -10.93 -12.02
C ALA A 98 -15.76 -11.08 -10.56
N CYS A 99 -14.92 -11.69 -9.72
CA CYS A 99 -15.29 -11.99 -8.33
C CYS A 99 -14.59 -11.09 -7.29
N GLY A 100 -13.66 -10.25 -7.73
CA GLY A 100 -12.94 -9.35 -6.83
C GLY A 100 -11.85 -9.99 -6.00
N ARG A 101 -11.56 -11.29 -6.22
CA ARG A 101 -10.48 -11.96 -5.48
C ARG A 101 -9.16 -11.25 -5.71
N VAL A 102 -8.42 -11.04 -4.63
CA VAL A 102 -7.08 -10.46 -4.68
C VAL A 102 -6.09 -11.50 -4.17
N ILE A 103 -5.06 -11.76 -4.93
CA ILE A 103 -3.99 -12.67 -4.54
C ILE A 103 -2.69 -11.88 -4.52
N GLU A 104 -1.97 -11.95 -3.42
CA GLU A 104 -0.65 -11.36 -3.32
C GLU A 104 0.37 -12.34 -3.87
N MET A 105 1.27 -11.84 -4.69
CA MET A 105 2.25 -12.65 -5.36
C MET A 105 3.62 -12.01 -5.19
N GLU A 106 4.57 -12.76 -4.66
CA GLU A 106 5.94 -12.29 -4.59
C GLU A 106 6.57 -12.43 -5.98
N SER A 107 7.01 -11.30 -6.52
CA SER A 107 7.67 -11.32 -7.81
C SER A 107 8.78 -10.28 -7.87
N MET A 108 9.94 -10.67 -7.39
CA MET A 108 11.14 -9.86 -7.47
C MET A 108 11.52 -9.55 -8.92
N ALA A 109 11.28 -10.51 -9.82
CA ALA A 109 11.66 -10.35 -11.22
C ALA A 109 10.92 -9.18 -11.88
N PHE A 110 9.62 -9.00 -11.60
CA PHE A 110 8.86 -7.88 -12.15
C PHE A 110 9.36 -6.55 -11.62
N VAL A 111 9.63 -6.49 -10.31
CA VAL A 111 10.11 -5.27 -9.68
C VAL A 111 11.50 -4.91 -10.21
N GLU A 112 12.40 -5.87 -10.29
CA GLU A 112 13.75 -5.65 -10.79
C GLU A 112 13.74 -5.16 -12.23
N ALA A 113 12.90 -5.74 -13.08
CA ALA A 113 12.78 -5.32 -14.46
C ALA A 113 12.27 -3.89 -14.59
N ALA A 114 11.26 -3.55 -13.78
CA ALA A 114 10.69 -2.20 -13.78
C ALA A 114 11.70 -1.17 -13.29
N LEU A 115 12.44 -1.48 -12.24
CA LEU A 115 13.48 -0.60 -11.72
C LEU A 115 14.60 -0.37 -12.75
N ALA A 116 15.05 -1.45 -13.38
CA ALA A 116 16.09 -1.37 -14.40
C ALA A 116 15.65 -0.52 -15.59
N ALA A 117 14.40 -0.66 -16.01
CA ALA A 117 13.85 0.13 -17.10
C ALA A 117 13.82 1.62 -16.76
N GLY A 118 13.39 1.95 -15.53
CA GLY A 118 13.37 3.34 -15.09
C GLY A 118 14.76 3.95 -14.99
N GLU A 119 15.70 3.20 -14.44
CA GLU A 119 17.09 3.66 -14.32
C GLU A 119 17.75 3.88 -15.68
N ALA A 120 17.40 3.07 -16.68
CA ALA A 120 17.90 3.23 -18.04
C ALA A 120 17.48 4.57 -18.66
N HIS A 121 16.39 5.16 -18.18
CA HIS A 121 15.92 6.47 -18.59
C HIS A 121 16.45 7.60 -17.69
N GLY A 122 17.36 7.30 -16.79
CA GLY A 122 17.96 8.30 -15.90
C GLY A 122 17.13 8.65 -14.69
N PHE A 123 16.14 7.80 -14.35
CA PHE A 123 15.28 8.03 -13.19
C PHE A 123 15.87 7.38 -11.96
N GLU A 124 15.79 8.08 -10.84
CA GLU A 124 15.99 7.49 -9.54
C GLU A 124 14.62 7.05 -9.03
N ILE A 125 14.42 5.73 -8.97
CA ILE A 125 13.09 5.18 -8.70
C ILE A 125 12.84 5.15 -7.19
N ALA A 126 11.79 5.83 -6.73
CA ALA A 126 11.38 5.82 -5.32
C ALA A 126 10.52 4.61 -5.00
N SER A 127 9.65 4.20 -5.92
CA SER A 127 8.77 3.04 -5.69
C SER A 127 8.36 2.44 -7.02
N ALA A 128 7.93 1.18 -6.96
CA ALA A 128 7.39 0.48 -8.12
C ALA A 128 6.23 -0.40 -7.66
N GLN A 129 5.16 -0.39 -8.43
CA GLN A 129 3.97 -1.20 -8.15
C GLN A 129 3.59 -1.97 -9.38
N VAL A 130 3.19 -3.24 -9.19
CA VAL A 130 2.71 -4.08 -10.27
C VAL A 130 1.34 -4.63 -9.86
N GLU A 131 0.36 -4.38 -10.69
CA GLU A 131 -0.98 -4.93 -10.51
C GLU A 131 -1.38 -5.62 -11.80
N LEU A 132 -1.79 -6.89 -11.68
CA LEU A 132 -2.28 -7.66 -12.81
C LEU A 132 -3.77 -7.87 -12.61
N THR A 133 -4.56 -7.51 -13.60
CA THR A 133 -6.00 -7.71 -13.58
C THR A 133 -6.37 -8.76 -14.60
N GLY A 134 -7.38 -9.57 -14.30
CA GLY A 134 -7.80 -10.63 -15.19
C GLY A 134 -8.91 -11.44 -14.56
N TYR A 135 -8.91 -12.72 -14.79
CA TYR A 135 -9.93 -13.62 -14.27
C TYR A 135 -9.27 -14.81 -13.59
N CYS A 136 -9.71 -15.11 -12.35
CA CYS A 136 -9.19 -16.27 -11.63
C CYS A 136 -9.63 -17.57 -12.32
N ALA A 137 -9.03 -18.68 -11.90
CA ALA A 137 -9.29 -19.98 -12.52
C ALA A 137 -10.78 -20.33 -12.54
N ASP A 138 -11.49 -20.07 -11.45
CA ASP A 138 -12.90 -20.37 -11.35
C ASP A 138 -13.75 -19.49 -12.28
N CYS A 139 -13.46 -18.18 -12.31
CA CYS A 139 -14.19 -17.24 -13.17
C CYS A 139 -13.85 -17.43 -14.64
N ARG A 140 -12.61 -17.80 -14.94
CA ARG A 140 -12.20 -18.10 -16.32
C ARG A 140 -12.94 -19.29 -16.89
N GLN A 141 -13.14 -20.34 -16.09
CA GLN A 141 -13.90 -21.52 -16.51
C GLN A 141 -15.35 -21.17 -16.77
N SER A 142 -15.96 -20.35 -15.90
CA SER A 142 -17.32 -19.89 -16.11
C SER A 142 -17.45 -19.06 -17.38
N LYS A 143 -16.47 -18.22 -17.66
CA LYS A 143 -16.45 -17.40 -18.87
C LYS A 143 -16.34 -18.25 -20.14
N VAL A 144 -15.53 -19.29 -20.11
CA VAL A 144 -15.40 -20.21 -21.26
C VAL A 144 -16.71 -20.94 -21.55
N LYS A 145 -17.45 -21.30 -20.48
CA LYS A 145 -18.74 -21.97 -20.65
C LYS A 145 -19.81 -21.06 -21.26
N HIS A 146 -19.65 -19.76 -21.10
CA HIS A 146 -20.61 -18.77 -21.62
C HIS A 146 -20.18 -18.15 -22.94
N GLY A 147 -18.99 -18.45 -23.36
CA GLY A 147 -18.45 -17.97 -24.63
C GLY A 147 -18.57 -18.98 -25.69
#